data_df1ad901f68d1f69b2f436728036c0bb
#
_entry.id   df1ad901f68d1f69b2f436728036c0bb
#
_cell.length_a   1.000
_cell.length_b   1.000
_cell.length_c   1.000
_cell.angle_alpha   90.00
_cell.angle_beta   90.00
_cell.angle_gamma   90.00
#
_symmetry.space_group_name_H-M   'P 1'
#
loop_
_entity.id
_entity.type
_entity.pdbx_description
1 polymer ?
#
loop_
_entity_poly.entity_id
_entity_poly.type
_entity_poly.pdbx_seq_one_letter_code
_entity_poly.pdbx_strand_id
1 'polypeptide(L)'
;MLVALVIKGTNIQSVDEYYLTHIDDIRPDSETVTISIRCDTVLSNLDDLDPALKQGDYIPSDGVILPPTEYVLRPGDTVFDILDRAVRYNKIQMEYQGSDENSYGSVYIRGINYLYEFSCGPLSGWVYRVDGEYPNFGCSKYELKDGQNIEWIYTCDLGEDVGCEWVGEETAK
;
A
#
# COMPACT_ATOMS: atom_id res chain seq x y z
N MET A 1 -26.68 41.96 35.90
CA MET A 1 -26.65 41.32 34.57
C MET A 1 -25.26 40.72 34.38
N LEU A 2 -25.13 39.40 34.57
CA LEU A 2 -23.85 38.70 34.49
C LEU A 2 -23.63 38.33 33.02
N VAL A 3 -22.61 38.89 32.38
CA VAL A 3 -22.18 38.48 31.03
C VAL A 3 -21.25 37.28 31.20
N ALA A 4 -21.74 36.09 30.91
CA ALA A 4 -20.92 34.89 30.84
C ALA A 4 -20.10 34.93 29.54
N LEU A 5 -18.80 35.20 29.68
CA LEU A 5 -17.84 35.09 28.59
C LEU A 5 -17.60 33.59 28.35
N VAL A 6 -18.18 33.04 27.29
CA VAL A 6 -17.84 31.69 26.83
C VAL A 6 -16.51 31.78 26.08
N ILE A 7 -15.40 31.51 26.78
CA ILE A 7 -14.10 31.25 26.13
C ILE A 7 -14.21 29.87 25.48
N LYS A 8 -14.48 29.85 24.19
CA LYS A 8 -14.18 28.65 23.39
C LYS A 8 -12.69 28.39 23.57
N GLY A 9 -12.35 27.27 24.24
CA GLY A 9 -10.97 26.84 24.41
C GLY A 9 -10.34 26.70 23.04
N THR A 10 -9.50 27.63 22.65
CA THR A 10 -8.52 27.42 21.59
C THR A 10 -7.56 26.39 22.13
N ASN A 11 -7.58 25.19 21.55
CA ASN A 11 -6.53 24.21 21.76
C ASN A 11 -5.23 24.85 21.25
N ILE A 12 -4.45 25.42 22.17
CA ILE A 12 -3.12 25.92 21.84
C ILE A 12 -2.22 24.68 21.79
N GLN A 13 -2.04 24.16 20.59
CA GLN A 13 -1.10 23.09 20.30
C GLN A 13 0.32 23.65 20.47
N SER A 14 1.21 22.90 21.13
CA SER A 14 2.63 23.28 21.15
C SER A 14 3.23 23.18 19.74
N VAL A 15 4.33 23.87 19.49
CA VAL A 15 5.02 23.83 18.20
C VAL A 15 5.42 22.38 17.85
N ASP A 16 5.91 21.62 18.83
CA ASP A 16 6.28 20.22 18.64
C ASP A 16 5.06 19.34 18.35
N GLU A 17 3.95 19.58 19.03
CA GLU A 17 2.70 18.88 18.83
C GLU A 17 2.07 19.22 17.46
N TYR A 18 2.20 20.46 17.00
CA TYR A 18 1.82 20.87 15.66
C TYR A 18 2.64 20.13 14.60
N TYR A 19 3.97 20.08 14.73
CA TYR A 19 4.83 19.36 13.78
C TYR A 19 4.58 17.86 13.78
N LEU A 20 4.31 17.24 14.93
CA LEU A 20 3.96 15.81 15.01
C LEU A 20 2.65 15.48 14.29
N THR A 21 1.66 16.37 14.34
CA THR A 21 0.36 16.17 13.68
C THR A 21 0.34 16.57 12.20
N HIS A 22 1.34 17.38 11.74
CA HIS A 22 1.43 17.93 10.38
C HIS A 22 2.67 17.44 9.63
N ILE A 23 3.30 16.37 10.12
CA ILE A 23 4.52 15.82 9.50
C ILE A 23 4.25 15.27 8.09
N ASP A 24 3.00 14.90 7.81
CA ASP A 24 2.57 14.38 6.51
C ASP A 24 1.88 15.43 5.64
N ASP A 25 1.85 16.69 6.07
CA ASP A 25 1.32 17.77 5.24
C ASP A 25 2.26 18.05 4.07
N ILE A 26 1.76 17.89 2.85
CA ILE A 26 2.52 18.17 1.64
C ILE A 26 2.70 19.69 1.50
N ARG A 27 3.96 20.11 1.40
CA ARG A 27 4.38 21.50 1.19
C ARG A 27 5.10 21.62 -0.15
N PRO A 28 5.30 22.85 -0.67
CA PRO A 28 5.97 23.04 -1.96
C PRO A 28 7.42 22.52 -2.02
N ASP A 29 8.06 22.32 -0.86
CA ASP A 29 9.42 21.81 -0.70
C ASP A 29 9.47 20.38 -0.15
N SER A 30 8.31 19.70 0.00
CA SER A 30 8.27 18.30 0.42
C SER A 30 8.76 17.39 -0.68
N GLU A 31 9.62 16.44 -0.33
CA GLU A 31 9.81 15.24 -1.13
C GLU A 31 8.56 14.37 -1.03
N THR A 32 8.09 13.82 -2.15
CA THR A 32 6.84 13.06 -2.20
C THR A 32 6.96 11.83 -3.09
N VAL A 33 6.10 10.86 -2.83
CA VAL A 33 5.90 9.69 -3.68
C VAL A 33 4.41 9.49 -3.92
N THR A 34 4.08 8.85 -5.03
CA THR A 34 2.70 8.47 -5.33
C THR A 34 2.51 6.97 -5.10
N ILE A 35 1.39 6.58 -4.50
CA ILE A 35 1.03 5.16 -4.33
C ILE A 35 -0.38 4.91 -4.83
N SER A 36 -0.59 3.76 -5.49
CA SER A 36 -1.90 3.23 -5.84
C SER A 36 -2.00 1.75 -5.45
N ILE A 37 -3.24 1.29 -5.22
CA ILE A 37 -3.55 -0.12 -4.90
C ILE A 37 -4.70 -0.56 -5.78
N ARG A 38 -4.49 -1.62 -6.58
CA ARG A 38 -5.50 -2.10 -7.52
C ARG A 38 -5.57 -3.62 -7.59
N CYS A 39 -6.76 -4.12 -7.94
CA CYS A 39 -7.08 -5.53 -8.11
C CYS A 39 -7.95 -5.78 -9.36
N ASP A 40 -7.75 -5.01 -10.40
CA ASP A 40 -8.53 -5.08 -11.65
C ASP A 40 -8.41 -6.44 -12.38
N THR A 41 -7.32 -7.18 -12.18
CA THR A 41 -7.15 -8.56 -12.67
C THR A 41 -8.26 -9.50 -12.17
N VAL A 42 -8.75 -9.28 -10.94
CA VAL A 42 -9.85 -10.08 -10.35
C VAL A 42 -11.14 -9.95 -11.17
N LEU A 43 -11.38 -8.78 -11.79
CA LEU A 43 -12.61 -8.54 -12.58
C LEU A 43 -12.69 -9.46 -13.80
N SER A 44 -11.55 -9.93 -14.32
CA SER A 44 -11.48 -10.90 -15.42
C SER A 44 -11.44 -12.36 -14.93
N ASN A 45 -11.34 -12.59 -13.62
CA ASN A 45 -11.16 -13.90 -12.99
C ASN A 45 -12.19 -14.17 -11.88
N LEU A 46 -13.37 -13.57 -11.98
CA LEU A 46 -14.41 -13.68 -10.93
C LEU A 46 -14.88 -15.11 -10.64
N ASP A 47 -14.73 -16.03 -11.58
CA ASP A 47 -15.08 -17.43 -11.38
C ASP A 47 -14.18 -18.10 -10.35
N ASP A 48 -12.91 -17.71 -10.31
CA ASP A 48 -11.89 -18.23 -9.38
C ASP A 48 -11.86 -17.50 -8.03
N LEU A 49 -12.59 -16.38 -7.92
CA LEU A 49 -12.64 -15.59 -6.69
C LEU A 49 -13.35 -16.34 -5.57
N ASP A 50 -12.79 -16.29 -4.35
CA ASP A 50 -13.42 -16.85 -3.14
C ASP A 50 -14.89 -16.40 -3.03
N PRO A 51 -15.83 -17.35 -2.89
CA PRO A 51 -17.25 -17.04 -2.76
C PRO A 51 -17.61 -16.05 -1.65
N ALA A 52 -16.83 -16.00 -0.58
CA ALA A 52 -17.03 -15.05 0.50
C ALA A 52 -16.79 -13.61 0.06
N LEU A 53 -15.87 -13.40 -0.86
CA LEU A 53 -15.57 -12.06 -1.41
C LEU A 53 -16.54 -11.62 -2.50
N LYS A 54 -17.25 -12.60 -3.16
CA LYS A 54 -18.26 -12.30 -4.18
C LYS A 54 -19.52 -11.63 -3.60
N GLN A 55 -19.76 -11.81 -2.30
CA GLN A 55 -20.99 -11.35 -1.65
C GLN A 55 -20.86 -9.98 -0.96
N GLY A 56 -19.67 -9.42 -0.92
CA GLY A 56 -19.37 -8.15 -0.26
C GLY A 56 -18.79 -7.11 -1.21
N ASP A 57 -18.72 -5.87 -0.75
CA ASP A 57 -18.14 -4.74 -1.51
C ASP A 57 -16.59 -4.72 -1.36
N TYR A 58 -15.95 -5.90 -1.33
CA TYR A 58 -14.49 -6.00 -1.15
C TYR A 58 -13.71 -5.72 -2.44
N ILE A 59 -14.32 -6.05 -3.58
CA ILE A 59 -13.70 -5.83 -4.89
C ILE A 59 -14.41 -4.63 -5.54
N PRO A 60 -13.73 -3.48 -5.66
CA PRO A 60 -14.30 -2.33 -6.34
C PRO A 60 -14.65 -2.65 -7.80
N SER A 61 -15.74 -2.08 -8.31
CA SER A 61 -16.24 -2.36 -9.66
C SER A 61 -15.27 -1.93 -10.77
N ASP A 62 -14.36 -1.02 -10.46
CA ASP A 62 -13.26 -0.57 -11.34
C ASP A 62 -11.90 -1.20 -10.99
N GLY A 63 -11.88 -2.06 -9.97
CA GLY A 63 -10.66 -2.70 -9.48
C GLY A 63 -9.69 -1.78 -8.75
N VAL A 64 -10.10 -0.55 -8.38
CA VAL A 64 -9.22 0.43 -7.72
C VAL A 64 -9.56 0.52 -6.24
N ILE A 65 -8.68 -0.02 -5.39
CA ILE A 65 -8.82 0.06 -3.92
C ILE A 65 -8.35 1.42 -3.41
N LEU A 66 -7.22 1.91 -3.92
CA LEU A 66 -6.70 3.25 -3.65
C LEU A 66 -6.24 3.85 -4.98
N PRO A 67 -6.85 4.94 -5.44
CA PRO A 67 -6.37 5.66 -6.62
C PRO A 67 -4.99 6.27 -6.36
N PRO A 68 -4.22 6.65 -7.40
CA PRO A 68 -2.95 7.32 -7.23
C PRO A 68 -3.05 8.49 -6.25
N THR A 69 -2.35 8.38 -5.13
CA THR A 69 -2.40 9.31 -4.01
C THR A 69 -0.99 9.66 -3.58
N GLU A 70 -0.74 10.95 -3.39
CA GLU A 70 0.56 11.48 -3.03
C GLU A 70 0.77 11.47 -1.51
N TYR A 71 1.96 11.06 -1.08
CA TYR A 71 2.39 11.04 0.33
C TYR A 71 3.75 11.68 0.48
N VAL A 72 3.96 12.37 1.60
CA VAL A 72 5.28 12.90 1.97
C VAL A 72 6.27 11.74 2.12
N LEU A 73 7.41 11.85 1.46
CA LEU A 73 8.54 10.94 1.63
C LEU A 73 9.37 11.40 2.82
N ARG A 74 9.58 10.50 3.78
CA ARG A 74 10.45 10.74 4.91
C ARG A 74 11.81 10.07 4.65
N PRO A 75 12.90 10.59 5.21
CA PRO A 75 14.22 9.96 5.07
C PRO A 75 14.19 8.48 5.48
N GLY A 76 14.62 7.59 4.56
CA GLY A 76 14.67 6.16 4.78
C GLY A 76 13.34 5.41 4.60
N ASP A 77 12.27 6.09 4.19
CA ASP A 77 10.99 5.42 3.88
C ASP A 77 11.19 4.36 2.79
N THR A 78 10.63 3.19 3.06
CA THR A 78 10.58 2.07 2.12
C THR A 78 9.19 1.98 1.46
N VAL A 79 9.07 1.10 0.46
CA VAL A 79 7.76 0.80 -0.16
C VAL A 79 6.76 0.32 0.88
N PHE A 80 7.21 -0.47 1.89
CA PHE A 80 6.34 -0.91 2.98
C PHE A 80 5.88 0.26 3.87
N ASP A 81 6.77 1.19 4.22
CA ASP A 81 6.42 2.32 5.10
C ASP A 81 5.34 3.21 4.47
N ILE A 82 5.43 3.47 3.16
CA ILE A 82 4.40 4.22 2.43
C ILE A 82 3.10 3.43 2.33
N LEU A 83 3.16 2.11 2.06
CA LEU A 83 1.96 1.26 2.05
C LEU A 83 1.26 1.26 3.42
N ASP A 84 2.00 1.02 4.50
CA ASP A 84 1.44 0.98 5.86
C ASP A 84 0.76 2.31 6.22
N ARG A 85 1.40 3.43 5.88
CA ARG A 85 0.86 4.77 6.09
C ARG A 85 -0.41 5.01 5.27
N ALA A 86 -0.39 4.62 3.99
CA ALA A 86 -1.52 4.77 3.08
C ALA A 86 -2.75 3.95 3.53
N VAL A 87 -2.56 2.68 3.89
CA VAL A 87 -3.68 1.82 4.33
C VAL A 87 -4.25 2.28 5.67
N ARG A 88 -3.42 2.71 6.62
CA ARG A 88 -3.88 3.26 7.90
C ARG A 88 -4.68 4.54 7.71
N TYR A 89 -4.19 5.46 6.90
CA TYR A 89 -4.85 6.73 6.64
C TYR A 89 -6.22 6.54 5.98
N ASN A 90 -6.31 5.63 5.02
CA ASN A 90 -7.54 5.33 4.29
C ASN A 90 -8.41 4.24 4.97
N LYS A 91 -8.01 3.73 6.15
CA LYS A 91 -8.72 2.66 6.88
C LYS A 91 -8.92 1.40 6.03
N ILE A 92 -7.94 1.07 5.19
CA ILE A 92 -7.90 -0.15 4.39
C ILE A 92 -7.31 -1.25 5.27
N GLN A 93 -7.97 -2.42 5.31
CA GLN A 93 -7.45 -3.57 6.03
C GLN A 93 -6.18 -4.10 5.33
N MET A 94 -5.16 -4.42 6.10
CA MET A 94 -3.94 -5.06 5.62
C MET A 94 -3.47 -6.13 6.62
N GLU A 95 -2.97 -7.24 6.07
CA GLU A 95 -2.26 -8.27 6.84
C GLU A 95 -0.93 -8.58 6.18
N TYR A 96 0.11 -8.73 6.99
CA TYR A 96 1.46 -9.06 6.53
C TYR A 96 2.20 -9.94 7.54
N GLN A 97 3.26 -10.61 7.07
CA GLN A 97 4.27 -11.26 7.93
C GLN A 97 5.47 -10.34 8.09
N GLY A 98 5.99 -10.25 9.31
CA GLY A 98 7.23 -9.51 9.60
C GLY A 98 8.44 -10.12 8.90
N SER A 99 9.51 -9.35 8.78
CA SER A 99 10.75 -9.78 8.13
C SER A 99 11.49 -10.91 8.85
N ASP A 100 11.23 -11.08 10.14
CA ASP A 100 11.76 -12.13 11.03
C ASP A 100 10.86 -13.38 11.08
N GLU A 101 9.66 -13.29 10.51
CA GLU A 101 8.66 -14.37 10.51
C GLU A 101 8.69 -15.22 9.21
N ASN A 102 9.53 -14.85 8.25
CA ASN A 102 9.64 -15.54 6.97
C ASN A 102 11.09 -15.66 6.49
N SER A 103 11.33 -16.55 5.51
CA SER A 103 12.67 -16.82 4.96
C SER A 103 13.19 -15.73 4.02
N TYR A 104 12.36 -14.79 3.61
CA TYR A 104 12.75 -13.73 2.67
C TYR A 104 13.50 -12.59 3.36
N GLY A 105 13.41 -12.51 4.72
CA GLY A 105 14.01 -11.44 5.50
C GLY A 105 13.50 -10.05 5.13
N SER A 106 12.28 -9.97 4.61
CA SER A 106 11.53 -8.77 4.27
C SER A 106 10.08 -8.95 4.64
N VAL A 107 9.35 -7.85 4.85
CA VAL A 107 7.91 -7.90 5.06
C VAL A 107 7.24 -8.54 3.83
N TYR A 108 6.31 -9.46 4.10
CA TYR A 108 5.52 -10.15 3.08
C TYR A 108 4.04 -9.78 3.24
N ILE A 109 3.46 -9.13 2.23
CA ILE A 109 2.05 -8.71 2.25
C ILE A 109 1.17 -9.90 1.90
N ARG A 110 0.34 -10.32 2.86
CA ARG A 110 -0.60 -11.43 2.72
C ARG A 110 -1.94 -11.01 2.15
N GLY A 111 -2.42 -9.83 2.50
CA GLY A 111 -3.71 -9.35 2.07
C GLY A 111 -3.87 -7.83 2.22
N ILE A 112 -4.61 -7.22 1.30
CA ILE A 112 -5.05 -5.82 1.34
C ILE A 112 -6.54 -5.80 1.01
N ASN A 113 -7.32 -5.02 1.77
CA ASN A 113 -8.76 -4.87 1.60
C ASN A 113 -9.50 -6.22 1.61
N TYR A 114 -9.11 -7.12 2.52
CA TYR A 114 -9.64 -8.49 2.65
C TYR A 114 -9.36 -9.42 1.46
N LEU A 115 -8.67 -8.95 0.43
CA LEU A 115 -8.21 -9.76 -0.70
C LEU A 115 -6.83 -10.33 -0.37
N TYR A 116 -6.78 -11.61 -0.06
CA TYR A 116 -5.57 -12.31 0.35
C TYR A 116 -4.90 -13.04 -0.80
N GLU A 117 -3.65 -13.44 -0.60
CA GLU A 117 -3.01 -14.45 -1.44
C GLU A 117 -3.93 -15.67 -1.58
N PHE A 118 -3.99 -16.25 -2.75
CA PHE A 118 -4.83 -17.41 -3.10
C PHE A 118 -6.35 -17.17 -3.11
N SER A 119 -6.81 -15.94 -2.86
CA SER A 119 -8.25 -15.62 -2.88
C SER A 119 -8.89 -15.66 -4.28
N CYS A 120 -8.07 -15.63 -5.34
CA CYS A 120 -8.51 -15.68 -6.74
C CYS A 120 -7.69 -16.72 -7.52
N GLY A 121 -7.70 -17.97 -7.00
CA GLY A 121 -6.94 -19.07 -7.56
C GLY A 121 -5.54 -19.23 -6.93
N PRO A 122 -4.90 -20.41 -7.16
CA PRO A 122 -3.66 -20.80 -6.45
C PRO A 122 -2.43 -19.98 -6.80
N LEU A 123 -2.49 -19.19 -7.86
CA LEU A 123 -1.37 -18.35 -8.34
C LEU A 123 -1.59 -16.86 -8.02
N SER A 124 -2.62 -16.55 -7.23
CA SER A 124 -2.97 -15.17 -6.96
C SER A 124 -2.30 -14.61 -5.70
N GLY A 125 -2.00 -13.31 -5.73
CA GLY A 125 -1.37 -12.60 -4.63
C GLY A 125 -1.02 -11.16 -4.96
N TRP A 126 -0.33 -10.50 -4.05
CA TRP A 126 0.07 -9.11 -4.19
C TRP A 126 1.50 -8.96 -4.67
N VAL A 127 1.70 -8.14 -5.69
CA VAL A 127 3.01 -7.72 -6.19
C VAL A 127 3.08 -6.19 -6.19
N TYR A 128 4.30 -5.64 -6.16
CA TYR A 128 4.47 -4.20 -6.29
C TYR A 128 5.47 -3.86 -7.38
N ARG A 129 5.32 -2.69 -7.97
CA ARG A 129 6.30 -2.10 -8.87
C ARG A 129 6.56 -0.64 -8.53
N VAL A 130 7.72 -0.15 -8.90
CA VAL A 130 8.13 1.23 -8.72
C VAL A 130 8.54 1.79 -10.09
N ASP A 131 7.93 2.90 -10.50
CA ASP A 131 8.13 3.53 -11.81
C ASP A 131 7.94 2.55 -12.99
N GLY A 132 6.99 1.60 -12.83
CA GLY A 132 6.68 0.58 -13.83
C GLY A 132 7.55 -0.65 -13.82
N GLU A 133 8.61 -0.70 -13.01
CA GLU A 133 9.54 -1.83 -12.90
C GLU A 133 9.26 -2.67 -11.65
N TYR A 134 9.35 -4.00 -11.78
CA TYR A 134 9.20 -4.93 -10.66
C TYR A 134 10.57 -5.16 -10.00
N PRO A 135 10.85 -4.58 -8.82
CA PRO A 135 12.13 -4.76 -8.18
C PRO A 135 12.30 -6.18 -7.65
N ASN A 136 13.52 -6.73 -7.76
CA ASN A 136 13.85 -8.00 -7.14
C ASN A 136 14.22 -7.83 -5.64
N PHE A 137 13.43 -7.04 -4.93
CA PHE A 137 13.60 -6.73 -3.51
C PHE A 137 12.27 -6.83 -2.79
N GLY A 138 12.30 -7.30 -1.54
CA GLY A 138 11.13 -7.21 -0.67
C GLY A 138 10.80 -5.76 -0.35
N CYS A 139 9.50 -5.45 -0.19
CA CYS A 139 8.98 -4.09 -0.05
C CYS A 139 9.55 -3.29 1.13
N SER A 140 9.99 -3.96 2.19
CA SER A 140 10.63 -3.31 3.35
C SER A 140 12.15 -3.11 3.19
N LYS A 141 12.71 -3.51 2.04
CA LYS A 141 14.13 -3.31 1.70
C LYS A 141 14.34 -2.32 0.56
N TYR A 142 13.27 -1.93 -0.13
CA TYR A 142 13.34 -0.96 -1.21
C TYR A 142 13.15 0.44 -0.64
N GLU A 143 14.25 1.18 -0.46
CA GLU A 143 14.24 2.58 -0.05
C GLU A 143 13.82 3.47 -1.21
N LEU A 144 12.84 4.34 -0.97
CA LEU A 144 12.23 5.20 -1.97
C LEU A 144 13.01 6.50 -2.16
N LYS A 145 12.78 7.12 -3.32
CA LYS A 145 13.31 8.43 -3.69
C LYS A 145 12.17 9.35 -4.10
N ASP A 146 12.43 10.66 -3.98
CA ASP A 146 11.49 11.70 -4.39
C ASP A 146 10.96 11.49 -5.82
N GLY A 147 9.66 11.68 -5.99
CA GLY A 147 8.95 11.58 -7.25
C GLY A 147 8.64 10.18 -7.74
N GLN A 148 9.03 9.12 -7.01
CA GLN A 148 8.73 7.75 -7.43
C GLN A 148 7.25 7.41 -7.33
N ASN A 149 6.79 6.53 -8.25
CA ASN A 149 5.43 6.02 -8.31
C ASN A 149 5.39 4.55 -7.92
N ILE A 150 4.64 4.23 -6.87
CA ILE A 150 4.45 2.87 -6.34
C ILE A 150 3.08 2.37 -6.76
N GLU A 151 3.04 1.16 -7.31
CA GLU A 151 1.78 0.48 -7.62
C GLU A 151 1.77 -0.89 -6.94
N TRP A 152 0.79 -1.10 -6.06
CA TRP A 152 0.46 -2.43 -5.54
C TRP A 152 -0.63 -3.03 -6.41
N ILE A 153 -0.37 -4.21 -6.97
CA ILE A 153 -1.24 -4.83 -7.96
C ILE A 153 -1.52 -6.27 -7.51
N TYR A 154 -2.79 -6.65 -7.54
CA TYR A 154 -3.15 -8.04 -7.34
C TYR A 154 -3.00 -8.79 -8.65
N THR A 155 -2.25 -9.89 -8.64
CA THR A 155 -2.10 -10.80 -9.76
C THR A 155 -2.94 -12.05 -9.53
N CYS A 156 -3.49 -12.62 -10.59
CA CYS A 156 -4.15 -13.92 -10.58
C CYS A 156 -3.30 -15.03 -11.21
N ASP A 157 -2.10 -14.69 -11.73
CA ASP A 157 -1.24 -15.60 -12.47
C ASP A 157 0.26 -15.37 -12.19
N LEU A 158 0.66 -15.39 -10.89
CA LEU A 158 2.05 -15.20 -10.43
C LEU A 158 2.77 -13.99 -11.05
N GLY A 159 2.04 -12.96 -11.45
CA GLY A 159 2.58 -11.74 -12.03
C GLY A 159 2.56 -11.71 -13.56
N GLU A 160 2.36 -12.82 -14.28
CA GLU A 160 2.34 -12.84 -15.73
C GLU A 160 1.24 -11.92 -16.29
N ASP A 161 0.07 -11.94 -15.69
CA ASP A 161 -1.10 -11.12 -16.07
C ASP A 161 -0.93 -9.61 -15.84
N VAL A 162 0.11 -9.22 -15.12
CA VAL A 162 0.46 -7.82 -14.83
C VAL A 162 1.84 -7.42 -15.36
N GLY A 163 2.48 -8.30 -16.15
CA GLY A 163 3.77 -8.04 -16.78
C GLY A 163 4.97 -8.13 -15.82
N CYS A 164 4.83 -8.86 -14.72
CA CYS A 164 5.92 -9.18 -13.82
C CYS A 164 6.60 -10.45 -14.33
N GLU A 165 7.66 -10.28 -15.11
CA GLU A 165 8.52 -11.38 -15.52
C GLU A 165 9.47 -11.73 -14.37
N TRP A 166 9.18 -12.79 -13.63
CA TRP A 166 10.15 -13.37 -12.73
C TRP A 166 11.28 -13.94 -13.58
N VAL A 167 12.42 -13.27 -13.61
CA VAL A 167 13.65 -13.86 -14.11
C VAL A 167 13.98 -14.98 -13.13
N GLY A 168 13.56 -16.20 -13.46
CA GLY A 168 13.93 -17.38 -12.71
C GLY A 168 15.46 -17.38 -12.57
N GLU A 169 15.97 -17.63 -11.38
CA GLU A 169 17.39 -17.88 -11.19
C GLU A 169 17.81 -18.91 -12.23
N GLU A 170 18.55 -18.47 -13.24
CA GLU A 170 19.35 -19.40 -14.02
C GLU A 170 20.25 -20.11 -13.01
N THR A 171 19.89 -21.34 -12.72
CA THR A 171 20.75 -22.26 -11.99
C THR A 171 22.10 -22.23 -12.65
N ALA A 172 23.03 -21.50 -12.04
CA ALA A 172 24.45 -21.57 -12.40
C ALA A 172 24.87 -23.02 -12.34
N LYS A 173 25.19 -23.57 -13.50
CA LYS A 173 25.90 -24.86 -13.66
C LYS A 173 27.32 -24.72 -13.17
#